data_62f5186f4bfa3eb770796c5c803b7d3a
#
_entry.id   62f5186f4bfa3eb770796c5c803b7d3a
#
_cell.length_a   1.000
_cell.length_b   1.000
_cell.length_c   1.000
_cell.angle_alpha   90.00
_cell.angle_beta   90.00
_cell.angle_gamma   90.00
#
_symmetry.space_group_name_H-M   'P 1'
#
loop_
_entity.id
_entity.type
_entity.pdbx_description
1 polymer ?
#
loop_
_entity_poly.entity_id
_entity_poly.type
_entity_poly.pdbx_seq_one_letter_code
_entity_poly.pdbx_strand_id
1 'polypeptide(L)'
;VSSWIRTFEQVVGMNIGINSTANRYGNEGYFRLKWLASLDDENVSYWCGNQSCTPVIRYADVLLMMAECCIQTNDPDADIYLNKVRTRAQLPSKSNVTMDDLKLERRLELAMEAVRFQDLIRWGDAPIVLADKGKKLPNFLIVPKEGNDLTTAKGIYNAQYDTSVSYTENERELAGWTPNRDELLPYPENEIEVNPNIVQNPGY
;
A
#
# COMPACT_ATOMS: atom_id res chain seq x y z
N VAL A 1 -8.72 -3.92 -7.94
CA VAL A 1 -7.79 -3.61 -6.82
C VAL A 1 -7.51 -4.85 -6.00
N SER A 2 -8.54 -5.62 -5.66
CA SER A 2 -8.39 -6.88 -4.90
C SER A 2 -7.47 -7.91 -5.56
N SER A 3 -7.31 -7.87 -6.89
CA SER A 3 -6.41 -8.78 -7.62
C SER A 3 -4.92 -8.52 -7.33
N TRP A 4 -4.57 -7.35 -6.81
CA TRP A 4 -3.18 -6.97 -6.51
C TRP A 4 -2.80 -7.17 -5.05
N ILE A 5 -3.78 -7.48 -4.20
CA ILE A 5 -3.59 -7.70 -2.76
C ILE A 5 -4.07 -9.11 -2.45
N ARG A 6 -3.19 -9.92 -1.88
CA ARG A 6 -3.48 -11.29 -1.46
C ARG A 6 -3.12 -11.46 0.00
N THR A 7 -3.73 -12.41 0.66
CA THR A 7 -3.30 -12.81 2.00
C THR A 7 -1.93 -13.50 1.94
N PHE A 8 -1.24 -13.51 3.04
CA PHE A 8 0.11 -14.10 3.11
C PHE A 8 0.12 -15.56 2.68
N GLU A 9 -0.83 -16.37 3.12
CA GLU A 9 -0.91 -17.78 2.74
C GLU A 9 -1.22 -17.98 1.26
N GLN A 10 -2.05 -17.13 0.67
CA GLN A 10 -2.37 -17.20 -0.77
C GLN A 10 -1.15 -16.95 -1.63
N VAL A 11 -0.15 -16.25 -1.11
CA VAL A 11 1.01 -15.83 -1.89
C VAL A 11 2.20 -16.73 -1.66
N VAL A 12 2.45 -17.13 -0.42
CA VAL A 12 3.71 -17.80 -0.06
C VAL A 12 3.53 -19.32 0.02
N GLY A 13 2.30 -19.82 0.03
CA GLY A 13 2.02 -21.26 0.16
C GLY A 13 2.57 -21.87 1.44
N MET A 14 3.01 -21.05 2.38
CA MET A 14 3.49 -21.51 3.65
C MET A 14 2.32 -21.58 4.63
N ASN A 15 2.15 -22.71 5.26
CA ASN A 15 1.27 -22.88 6.41
C ASN A 15 1.91 -22.22 7.66
N ILE A 16 2.24 -20.94 7.51
CA ILE A 16 2.57 -20.10 8.64
C ILE A 16 1.22 -19.75 9.22
N GLY A 17 0.76 -20.56 10.16
CA GLY A 17 -0.53 -20.34 10.77
C GLY A 17 -0.69 -18.88 11.16
N ILE A 18 -1.65 -18.20 10.54
CA ILE A 18 -2.03 -16.83 10.88
C ILE A 18 -2.47 -16.75 12.34
N ASN A 19 -2.84 -17.88 12.92
CA ASN A 19 -3.06 -18.08 14.34
C ASN A 19 -1.78 -18.06 15.20
N SER A 20 -0.58 -18.00 14.60
CA SER A 20 0.62 -17.84 15.43
C SER A 20 0.72 -16.37 15.83
N THR A 21 0.81 -16.12 17.11
CA THR A 21 1.15 -14.83 17.74
C THR A 21 2.48 -14.24 17.25
N ALA A 22 3.22 -14.96 16.41
CA ALA A 22 4.43 -14.57 15.73
C ALA A 22 4.17 -14.11 14.30
N ASN A 23 3.43 -13.04 14.15
CA ASN A 23 3.26 -12.37 12.86
C ASN A 23 4.57 -11.64 12.50
N ARG A 24 5.50 -12.37 11.87
CA ARG A 24 6.87 -11.87 11.59
C ARG A 24 6.92 -10.73 10.58
N TYR A 25 5.85 -10.50 9.81
CA TYR A 25 5.87 -9.63 8.62
C TYR A 25 4.77 -8.56 8.60
N GLY A 26 4.17 -8.27 9.71
CA GLY A 26 3.11 -7.28 9.84
C GLY A 26 1.75 -7.89 10.12
N ASN A 27 0.92 -7.17 10.85
CA ASN A 27 -0.37 -7.64 11.35
C ASN A 27 -1.50 -7.44 10.33
N GLU A 28 -1.20 -7.00 9.11
CA GLU A 28 -2.22 -6.57 8.17
C GLU A 28 -2.80 -7.69 7.31
N GLY A 29 -2.20 -8.88 7.33
CA GLY A 29 -2.71 -10.07 6.62
C GLY A 29 -2.69 -9.99 5.09
N TYR A 30 -2.14 -8.91 4.51
CA TYR A 30 -2.08 -8.68 3.08
C TYR A 30 -0.65 -8.62 2.56
N PHE A 31 -0.46 -9.13 1.34
CA PHE A 31 0.84 -9.14 0.67
C PHE A 31 0.79 -8.37 -0.66
N ARG A 32 1.92 -7.76 -1.03
CA ARG A 32 2.07 -6.99 -2.25
C ARG A 32 2.27 -7.91 -3.47
N LEU A 33 1.19 -8.32 -4.11
CA LEU A 33 1.29 -9.19 -5.29
C LEU A 33 2.10 -8.55 -6.45
N LYS A 34 2.09 -7.23 -6.56
CA LYS A 34 2.88 -6.49 -7.59
C LYS A 34 4.38 -6.78 -7.53
N TRP A 35 4.89 -7.17 -6.38
CA TRP A 35 6.33 -7.32 -6.10
C TRP A 35 6.76 -8.77 -5.93
N LEU A 36 5.83 -9.68 -6.11
CA LEU A 36 6.09 -11.10 -5.96
C LEU A 36 6.34 -11.72 -7.32
N ALA A 37 7.30 -12.62 -7.35
CA ALA A 37 7.51 -13.48 -8.50
C ALA A 37 6.29 -14.37 -8.72
N SER A 38 6.04 -14.75 -9.97
CA SER A 38 5.05 -15.76 -10.28
C SER A 38 5.41 -17.08 -9.60
N LEU A 39 4.41 -17.83 -9.14
CA LEU A 39 4.61 -19.19 -8.65
C LEU A 39 5.13 -20.14 -9.74
N ASP A 40 4.95 -19.76 -11.01
CA ASP A 40 5.39 -20.50 -12.17
C ASP A 40 6.83 -20.11 -12.62
N ASP A 41 7.49 -19.19 -11.91
CA ASP A 41 8.83 -18.74 -12.23
C ASP A 41 9.85 -19.68 -11.55
N GLU A 42 10.43 -20.60 -12.32
CA GLU A 42 11.43 -21.58 -11.86
C GLU A 42 12.76 -20.94 -11.40
N ASN A 43 12.97 -19.65 -11.68
CA ASN A 43 14.21 -18.93 -11.36
C ASN A 43 14.12 -18.14 -10.05
N VAL A 44 13.07 -18.30 -9.27
CA VAL A 44 12.91 -17.61 -7.98
C VAL A 44 13.76 -18.26 -6.91
N SER A 45 14.76 -17.55 -6.44
CA SER A 45 15.50 -17.95 -5.23
C SER A 45 14.69 -17.58 -3.99
N TYR A 46 14.39 -18.57 -3.16
CA TYR A 46 13.66 -18.39 -1.89
C TYR A 46 14.31 -17.37 -0.94
N TRP A 47 15.62 -17.15 -1.05
CA TRP A 47 16.38 -16.34 -0.09
C TRP A 47 16.84 -14.98 -0.63
N CYS A 48 17.04 -14.81 -1.91
CA CYS A 48 17.79 -13.65 -2.41
C CYS A 48 17.40 -13.16 -3.78
N GLY A 49 16.15 -13.05 -4.10
CA GLY A 49 15.83 -12.29 -5.29
C GLY A 49 14.85 -12.94 -6.24
N ASN A 50 14.00 -12.10 -6.70
CA ASN A 50 13.22 -12.35 -7.89
C ASN A 50 13.75 -11.42 -9.00
N GLN A 51 13.47 -11.76 -10.24
CA GLN A 51 13.80 -10.93 -11.39
C GLN A 51 12.78 -9.80 -11.61
N SER A 52 11.92 -9.55 -10.62
CA SER A 52 10.91 -8.49 -10.71
C SER A 52 11.59 -7.13 -10.58
N CYS A 53 11.41 -6.29 -11.58
CA CYS A 53 11.82 -4.90 -11.52
C CYS A 53 11.00 -4.14 -10.49
N THR A 54 11.67 -3.35 -9.66
CA THR A 54 11.03 -2.37 -8.79
C THR A 54 10.90 -1.05 -9.54
N PRO A 55 9.75 -0.70 -10.12
CA PRO A 55 9.60 0.57 -10.80
C PRO A 55 9.59 1.71 -9.77
N VAL A 56 10.45 2.69 -9.96
CA VAL A 56 10.45 3.94 -9.17
C VAL A 56 9.34 4.86 -9.65
N ILE A 57 9.16 4.96 -10.97
CA ILE A 57 8.06 5.72 -11.61
C ILE A 57 7.47 4.83 -12.70
N ARG A 58 6.15 4.80 -12.80
CA ARG A 58 5.42 4.08 -13.85
C ARG A 58 4.64 5.05 -14.74
N TYR A 59 4.39 4.64 -15.98
CA TYR A 59 3.61 5.44 -16.91
C TYR A 59 2.19 5.76 -16.38
N ALA A 60 1.58 4.86 -15.61
CA ALA A 60 0.31 5.13 -14.95
C ALA A 60 0.39 6.31 -13.96
N ASP A 61 1.49 6.43 -13.21
CA ASP A 61 1.72 7.57 -12.33
C ASP A 61 1.84 8.88 -13.14
N VAL A 62 2.58 8.88 -14.24
CA VAL A 62 2.70 10.04 -15.14
C VAL A 62 1.34 10.45 -15.71
N LEU A 63 0.52 9.49 -16.14
CA LEU A 63 -0.84 9.74 -16.64
C LEU A 63 -1.72 10.38 -15.56
N LEU A 64 -1.63 9.89 -14.33
CA LEU A 64 -2.42 10.42 -13.21
C LEU A 64 -1.90 11.79 -12.74
N MET A 65 -0.59 12.06 -12.81
CA MET A 65 -0.05 13.41 -12.61
C MET A 65 -0.56 14.37 -13.67
N MET A 66 -0.62 13.94 -14.94
CA MET A 66 -1.15 14.78 -16.02
C MET A 66 -2.66 15.05 -15.84
N ALA A 67 -3.44 14.02 -15.46
CA ALA A 67 -4.86 14.19 -15.12
C ALA A 67 -5.04 15.21 -13.99
N GLU A 68 -4.19 15.18 -12.97
CA GLU A 68 -4.20 16.14 -11.87
C GLU A 68 -3.95 17.57 -12.35
N CYS A 69 -2.93 17.77 -13.19
CA CYS A 69 -2.65 19.08 -13.78
C CYS A 69 -3.85 19.59 -14.57
N CYS A 70 -4.48 18.75 -15.39
CA CYS A 70 -5.66 19.11 -16.16
C CYS A 70 -6.83 19.51 -15.25
N ILE A 71 -7.09 18.77 -14.16
CA ILE A 71 -8.14 19.13 -13.20
C ILE A 71 -7.85 20.50 -12.57
N GLN A 72 -6.62 20.74 -12.15
CA GLN A 72 -6.23 22.01 -11.52
C GLN A 72 -6.32 23.23 -12.47
N THR A 73 -6.14 23.00 -13.77
CA THR A 73 -6.24 24.04 -14.80
C THR A 73 -7.61 24.10 -15.49
N ASN A 74 -8.58 23.29 -15.07
CA ASN A 74 -9.88 23.09 -15.72
C ASN A 74 -9.77 22.69 -17.19
N ASP A 75 -8.77 21.88 -17.53
CA ASP A 75 -8.58 21.31 -18.86
C ASP A 75 -9.44 20.05 -19.01
N PRO A 76 -10.29 19.95 -20.06
CA PRO A 76 -11.16 18.81 -20.29
C PRO A 76 -10.41 17.50 -20.56
N ASP A 77 -9.14 17.53 -20.89
CA ASP A 77 -8.32 16.34 -21.15
C ASP A 77 -8.07 15.50 -19.90
N ALA A 78 -8.44 15.97 -18.70
CA ALA A 78 -8.36 15.21 -17.47
C ALA A 78 -9.01 13.80 -17.60
N ASP A 79 -10.17 13.73 -18.24
CA ASP A 79 -10.90 12.48 -18.49
C ASP A 79 -10.07 11.52 -19.33
N ILE A 80 -9.36 12.02 -20.33
CA ILE A 80 -8.55 11.22 -21.25
C ILE A 80 -7.44 10.49 -20.48
N TYR A 81 -6.70 11.24 -19.67
CA TYR A 81 -5.54 10.68 -18.95
C TYR A 81 -5.97 9.67 -17.87
N LEU A 82 -6.97 10.00 -17.07
CA LEU A 82 -7.49 9.09 -16.05
C LEU A 82 -8.08 7.82 -16.67
N ASN A 83 -8.83 7.95 -17.75
CA ASN A 83 -9.46 6.81 -18.40
C ASN A 83 -8.47 5.88 -19.11
N LYS A 84 -7.29 6.34 -19.51
CA LYS A 84 -6.22 5.44 -19.99
C LYS A 84 -5.82 4.42 -18.90
N VAL A 85 -5.69 4.87 -17.65
CA VAL A 85 -5.38 3.98 -16.52
C VAL A 85 -6.53 3.02 -16.25
N ARG A 86 -7.77 3.52 -16.21
CA ARG A 86 -8.98 2.73 -15.98
C ARG A 86 -9.21 1.67 -17.05
N THR A 87 -9.02 2.04 -18.33
CA THR A 87 -9.16 1.10 -19.45
C THR A 87 -8.18 -0.05 -19.37
N ARG A 88 -6.91 0.24 -19.02
CA ARG A 88 -5.92 -0.81 -18.78
C ARG A 88 -6.34 -1.75 -17.64
N ALA A 89 -6.97 -1.21 -16.60
CA ALA A 89 -7.48 -1.96 -15.47
C ALA A 89 -8.85 -2.62 -15.73
N GLN A 90 -9.38 -2.55 -16.97
CA GLN A 90 -10.69 -3.06 -17.38
C GLN A 90 -11.85 -2.46 -16.55
N LEU A 91 -11.71 -1.21 -16.15
CA LEU A 91 -12.74 -0.46 -15.43
C LEU A 91 -13.52 0.45 -16.39
N PRO A 92 -14.79 0.71 -16.12
CA PRO A 92 -15.60 1.64 -16.93
C PRO A 92 -14.99 3.04 -16.88
N SER A 93 -15.07 3.76 -18.01
CA SER A 93 -14.63 5.14 -18.09
C SER A 93 -15.49 6.07 -17.22
N LYS A 94 -14.89 7.18 -16.78
CA LYS A 94 -15.55 8.27 -16.09
C LYS A 94 -15.54 9.52 -16.97
N SER A 95 -16.50 10.40 -16.75
CA SER A 95 -16.59 11.73 -17.38
C SER A 95 -16.68 12.81 -16.33
N ASN A 96 -16.18 13.99 -16.65
CA ASN A 96 -16.08 15.13 -15.72
C ASN A 96 -15.36 14.74 -14.41
N VAL A 97 -14.19 14.12 -14.57
CA VAL A 97 -13.40 13.61 -13.43
C VAL A 97 -13.01 14.75 -12.49
N THR A 98 -13.15 14.49 -11.21
CA THR A 98 -12.85 15.42 -10.12
C THR A 98 -11.55 15.07 -9.42
N MET A 99 -11.07 15.96 -8.53
CA MET A 99 -9.94 15.64 -7.65
C MET A 99 -10.21 14.41 -6.77
N ASP A 100 -11.44 14.19 -6.32
CA ASP A 100 -11.77 13.01 -5.53
C ASP A 100 -11.68 11.73 -6.35
N ASP A 101 -12.11 11.77 -7.61
CA ASP A 101 -11.93 10.65 -8.55
C ASP A 101 -10.44 10.34 -8.77
N LEU A 102 -9.64 11.37 -8.98
CA LEU A 102 -8.20 11.26 -9.15
C LEU A 102 -7.53 10.68 -7.89
N LYS A 103 -7.84 11.23 -6.70
CA LYS A 103 -7.30 10.77 -5.43
C LYS A 103 -7.61 9.29 -5.19
N LEU A 104 -8.83 8.88 -5.52
CA LEU A 104 -9.23 7.48 -5.43
C LEU A 104 -8.48 6.62 -6.44
N GLU A 105 -8.39 7.03 -7.71
CA GLU A 105 -7.69 6.26 -8.75
C GLU A 105 -6.20 6.11 -8.42
N ARG A 106 -5.52 7.18 -7.98
CA ARG A 106 -4.12 7.12 -7.52
C ARG A 106 -3.95 6.14 -6.36
N ARG A 107 -4.84 6.21 -5.36
CA ARG A 107 -4.80 5.30 -4.21
C ARG A 107 -4.91 3.84 -4.63
N LEU A 108 -5.76 3.54 -5.60
CA LEU A 108 -6.03 2.17 -6.05
C LEU A 108 -4.96 1.67 -7.01
N GLU A 109 -4.58 2.48 -7.99
CA GLU A 109 -3.60 2.11 -9.03
C GLU A 109 -2.19 2.00 -8.48
N LEU A 110 -1.79 2.94 -7.61
CA LEU A 110 -0.44 3.03 -7.06
C LEU A 110 -0.34 2.42 -5.66
N ALA A 111 -1.32 1.60 -5.26
CA ALA A 111 -1.30 0.92 -3.98
C ALA A 111 0.00 0.13 -3.79
N MET A 112 0.63 0.28 -2.61
CA MET A 112 1.89 -0.37 -2.23
C MET A 112 3.14 0.09 -3.03
N GLU A 113 3.08 1.23 -3.73
CA GLU A 113 4.20 1.79 -4.50
C GLU A 113 4.87 2.99 -3.82
N ALA A 114 4.65 3.15 -2.52
CA ALA A 114 5.26 4.16 -1.64
C ALA A 114 4.95 5.64 -1.96
N VAL A 115 3.98 5.93 -2.83
CA VAL A 115 3.62 7.32 -3.20
C VAL A 115 2.50 7.92 -2.33
N ARG A 116 1.77 7.09 -1.58
CA ARG A 116 0.56 7.51 -0.86
C ARG A 116 0.80 8.59 0.18
N PHE A 117 1.90 8.49 0.92
CA PHE A 117 2.22 9.45 1.96
C PHE A 117 2.49 10.84 1.39
N GLN A 118 3.29 10.92 0.33
CA GLN A 118 3.58 12.16 -0.38
C GLN A 118 2.33 12.79 -0.96
N ASP A 119 1.44 11.98 -1.54
CA ASP A 119 0.15 12.45 -2.05
C ASP A 119 -0.70 13.08 -0.94
N LEU A 120 -0.80 12.42 0.22
CA LEU A 120 -1.57 12.94 1.35
C LEU A 120 -1.00 14.25 1.90
N ILE A 121 0.34 14.38 1.97
CA ILE A 121 0.99 15.61 2.41
C ILE A 121 0.70 16.76 1.44
N ARG A 122 0.98 16.57 0.14
CA ARG A 122 0.84 17.64 -0.86
C ARG A 122 -0.60 18.08 -1.10
N TRP A 123 -1.59 17.20 -0.83
CA TRP A 123 -3.01 17.54 -0.88
C TRP A 123 -3.56 18.14 0.42
N GLY A 124 -2.78 18.10 1.50
CA GLY A 124 -3.23 18.53 2.83
C GLY A 124 -4.21 17.55 3.50
N ASP A 125 -4.33 16.33 2.98
CA ASP A 125 -5.27 15.33 3.48
C ASP A 125 -4.69 14.51 4.66
N ALA A 126 -3.38 14.57 4.89
CA ALA A 126 -2.69 13.74 5.87
C ALA A 126 -3.26 13.86 7.30
N PRO A 127 -3.54 15.07 7.82
CA PRO A 127 -4.10 15.22 9.17
C PRO A 127 -5.42 14.51 9.37
N ILE A 128 -6.24 14.43 8.32
CA ILE A 128 -7.56 13.79 8.37
C ILE A 128 -7.43 12.28 8.16
N VAL A 129 -6.73 11.88 7.11
CA VAL A 129 -6.65 10.47 6.69
C VAL A 129 -5.79 9.64 7.65
N LEU A 130 -4.78 10.25 8.27
CA LEU A 130 -3.83 9.60 9.18
C LEU A 130 -4.12 9.87 10.66
N ALA A 131 -5.23 10.56 10.99
CA ALA A 131 -5.59 10.90 12.37
C ALA A 131 -5.53 9.71 13.33
N ASP A 132 -5.95 8.54 12.84
CA ASP A 132 -5.98 7.30 13.61
C ASP A 132 -4.89 6.29 13.21
N LYS A 133 -3.88 6.74 12.45
CA LYS A 133 -2.77 5.88 12.03
C LYS A 133 -2.11 5.20 13.23
N GLY A 134 -2.13 3.87 13.22
CA GLY A 134 -1.49 3.07 14.26
C GLY A 134 -2.16 3.07 15.63
N LYS A 135 -3.29 3.77 15.82
CA LYS A 135 -4.07 3.72 17.07
C LYS A 135 -4.75 2.37 17.28
N LYS A 136 -5.10 1.70 16.19
CA LYS A 136 -5.70 0.38 16.21
C LYS A 136 -4.86 -0.57 15.38
N LEU A 137 -4.50 -1.70 15.98
CA LEU A 137 -3.78 -2.77 15.31
C LEU A 137 -4.76 -3.83 14.86
N PRO A 138 -4.88 -4.10 13.57
CA PRO A 138 -5.77 -5.15 13.07
C PRO A 138 -5.21 -6.53 13.41
N ASN A 139 -6.08 -7.41 13.86
CA ASN A 139 -5.81 -8.83 14.03
C ASN A 139 -6.69 -9.59 13.06
N PHE A 140 -6.07 -10.23 12.08
CA PHE A 140 -6.75 -11.01 11.06
C PHE A 140 -6.83 -12.47 11.51
N LEU A 141 -8.05 -13.01 11.47
CA LEU A 141 -8.27 -14.44 11.51
C LEU A 141 -8.69 -14.87 10.09
N ILE A 142 -7.88 -15.73 9.48
CA ILE A 142 -8.10 -16.24 8.13
C ILE A 142 -8.20 -17.76 8.24
N VAL A 143 -9.37 -18.29 7.90
CA VAL A 143 -9.67 -19.71 7.99
C VAL A 143 -9.95 -20.25 6.59
N PRO A 144 -9.22 -21.26 6.11
CA PRO A 144 -9.51 -21.88 4.83
C PRO A 144 -10.89 -22.53 4.87
N LYS A 145 -11.67 -22.32 3.80
CA LYS A 145 -12.96 -22.99 3.64
C LYS A 145 -12.78 -24.48 3.45
N GLU A 146 -13.78 -25.25 3.86
CA GLU A 146 -13.80 -26.67 3.66
C GLU A 146 -13.73 -27.04 2.17
N GLY A 147 -13.01 -28.09 1.82
CA GLY A 147 -12.84 -28.57 0.45
C GLY A 147 -11.68 -27.95 -0.33
N ASN A 148 -10.89 -27.05 0.26
CA ASN A 148 -9.67 -26.53 -0.39
C ASN A 148 -8.54 -27.58 -0.37
N ASP A 149 -7.78 -27.63 -1.48
CA ASP A 149 -6.49 -28.33 -1.50
C ASP A 149 -5.41 -27.43 -0.86
N LEU A 150 -4.97 -27.78 0.32
CA LEU A 150 -3.89 -27.10 1.03
C LEU A 150 -2.56 -27.88 0.98
N THR A 151 -2.48 -28.91 0.15
CA THR A 151 -1.29 -29.76 0.05
C THR A 151 -0.30 -29.29 -1.02
N THR A 152 -0.78 -28.51 -1.99
CA THR A 152 0.04 -27.97 -3.08
C THR A 152 0.06 -26.45 -3.07
N ALA A 153 1.17 -25.84 -3.55
CA ALA A 153 1.29 -24.38 -3.69
C ALA A 153 0.17 -23.79 -4.55
N LYS A 154 -0.22 -24.48 -5.64
CA LYS A 154 -1.31 -24.07 -6.50
C LYS A 154 -2.67 -24.18 -5.83
N GLY A 155 -2.89 -25.23 -5.06
CA GLY A 155 -4.10 -25.42 -4.26
C GLY A 155 -4.26 -24.34 -3.20
N ILE A 156 -3.20 -24.03 -2.46
CA ILE A 156 -3.17 -22.94 -1.47
C ILE A 156 -3.42 -21.58 -2.14
N TYR A 157 -2.80 -21.31 -3.30
CA TYR A 157 -3.01 -20.08 -4.06
C TYR A 157 -4.47 -19.89 -4.48
N ASN A 158 -5.15 -20.96 -4.87
CA ASN A 158 -6.54 -20.95 -5.31
C ASN A 158 -7.55 -21.11 -4.18
N ALA A 159 -7.10 -21.39 -2.96
CA ALA A 159 -7.95 -21.65 -1.81
C ALA A 159 -8.85 -20.46 -1.50
N GLN A 160 -10.05 -20.76 -1.04
CA GLN A 160 -11.00 -19.77 -0.53
C GLN A 160 -10.87 -19.68 0.97
N TYR A 161 -10.90 -18.46 1.50
CA TYR A 161 -10.74 -18.21 2.93
C TYR A 161 -11.90 -17.37 3.46
N ASP A 162 -12.30 -17.66 4.69
CA ASP A 162 -13.13 -16.76 5.48
C ASP A 162 -12.20 -15.88 6.32
N THR A 163 -12.39 -14.57 6.22
CA THR A 163 -11.56 -13.61 6.91
C THR A 163 -12.40 -12.79 7.88
N SER A 164 -11.97 -12.74 9.13
CA SER A 164 -12.50 -11.81 10.12
C SER A 164 -11.40 -10.90 10.64
N VAL A 165 -11.78 -9.70 11.03
CA VAL A 165 -10.84 -8.69 11.54
C VAL A 165 -11.32 -8.22 12.90
N SER A 166 -10.45 -8.29 13.89
CA SER A 166 -10.61 -7.63 15.18
C SER A 166 -9.53 -6.56 15.35
N TYR A 167 -9.70 -5.67 16.31
CA TYR A 167 -8.73 -4.60 16.55
C TYR A 167 -8.30 -4.60 18.00
N THR A 168 -7.00 -4.35 18.21
CA THR A 168 -6.42 -4.07 19.53
C THR A 168 -6.01 -2.62 19.57
N GLU A 169 -6.37 -1.89 20.62
CA GLU A 169 -5.95 -0.52 20.82
C GLU A 169 -4.41 -0.46 21.00
N ASN A 170 -3.80 0.57 20.44
CA ASN A 170 -2.38 0.83 20.54
C ASN A 170 -2.16 2.15 21.29
N GLU A 171 -1.62 2.05 22.48
CA GLU A 171 -1.38 3.19 23.38
C GLU A 171 -0.02 3.87 23.15
N ARG A 172 0.68 3.56 22.05
CA ARG A 172 1.97 4.19 21.76
C ARG A 172 1.79 5.69 21.49
N GLU A 173 2.65 6.51 22.08
CA GLU A 173 2.64 7.97 21.95
C GLU A 173 2.71 8.46 20.49
N LEU A 174 3.37 7.70 19.62
CA LEU A 174 3.52 8.04 18.20
C LEU A 174 2.37 7.55 17.33
N ALA A 175 1.27 7.05 17.93
CA ALA A 175 0.07 6.70 17.18
C ALA A 175 -0.72 7.95 16.80
N GLY A 176 -1.30 7.93 15.59
CA GLY A 176 -2.05 9.06 15.06
C GLY A 176 -1.21 10.00 14.22
N TRP A 177 -1.65 11.23 14.12
CA TRP A 177 -1.01 12.30 13.38
C TRP A 177 -0.79 13.53 14.28
N THR A 178 0.42 14.04 14.29
CA THR A 178 0.77 15.28 14.98
C THR A 178 1.16 16.34 13.95
N PRO A 179 0.34 17.39 13.76
CA PRO A 179 0.66 18.48 12.83
C PRO A 179 1.99 19.16 13.15
N ASN A 180 2.68 19.62 12.12
CA ASN A 180 4.01 20.24 12.16
C ASN A 180 5.15 19.32 12.63
N ARG A 181 4.87 18.04 12.89
CA ARG A 181 5.88 17.02 13.19
C ARG A 181 5.88 15.95 12.09
N ASP A 182 4.75 15.31 11.89
CA ASP A 182 4.65 14.08 11.08
C ASP A 182 4.75 14.34 9.55
N GLU A 183 4.75 15.60 9.12
CA GLU A 183 5.04 16.00 7.75
C GLU A 183 6.51 15.82 7.39
N LEU A 184 7.39 15.85 8.37
CA LEU A 184 8.83 15.74 8.20
C LEU A 184 9.38 14.52 8.95
N LEU A 185 10.54 14.05 8.55
CA LEU A 185 11.30 13.06 9.30
C LEU A 185 12.27 13.78 10.25
N PRO A 186 12.61 13.16 11.39
CA PRO A 186 13.67 13.71 12.24
C PRO A 186 15.02 13.64 11.54
N TYR A 187 15.88 14.60 11.80
CA TYR A 187 17.29 14.44 11.48
C TYR A 187 17.89 13.32 12.36
N PRO A 188 18.74 12.46 11.80
CA PRO A 188 19.46 11.47 12.59
C PRO A 188 20.27 12.15 13.72
N GLU A 189 20.24 11.56 14.90
CA GLU A 189 20.88 12.15 16.10
C GLU A 189 22.40 12.36 15.89
N ASN A 190 23.07 11.42 15.25
CA ASN A 190 24.49 11.53 14.92
C ASN A 190 24.82 12.71 13.98
N GLU A 191 23.90 13.12 13.11
CA GLU A 191 24.10 14.28 12.24
C GLU A 191 24.04 15.60 13.03
N ILE A 192 23.15 15.67 14.02
CA ILE A 192 23.03 16.82 14.92
C ILE A 192 24.26 16.93 15.82
N GLU A 193 24.76 15.81 16.34
CA GLU A 193 25.96 15.77 17.19
C GLU A 193 27.21 16.25 16.44
N VAL A 194 27.36 15.90 15.17
CA VAL A 194 28.53 16.28 14.35
C VAL A 194 28.44 17.70 13.82
N ASN A 195 27.23 18.20 13.55
CA ASN A 195 27.04 19.53 13.00
C ASN A 195 26.11 20.38 13.87
N PRO A 196 26.67 21.25 14.73
CA PRO A 196 25.89 22.08 15.67
C PRO A 196 24.99 23.13 14.97
N ASN A 197 25.09 23.29 13.65
CA ASN A 197 24.22 24.19 12.89
C ASN A 197 22.91 23.51 12.44
N ILE A 198 22.79 22.19 12.61
CA ILE A 198 21.56 21.47 12.32
C ILE A 198 20.64 21.58 13.54
N VAL A 199 19.45 22.14 13.31
CA VAL A 199 18.39 22.18 14.31
C VAL A 199 17.38 21.10 13.98
N GLN A 200 16.99 20.31 14.96
CA GLN A 200 15.98 19.24 14.79
C GLN A 200 14.66 19.80 14.29
N ASN A 201 13.97 19.01 13.47
CA ASN A 201 12.61 19.33 13.04
C ASN A 201 11.66 19.43 14.24
N PRO A 202 10.63 20.31 14.18
CA PRO A 202 9.70 20.50 15.28
C PRO A 202 9.07 19.19 15.77
N GLY A 203 9.01 19.01 17.08
CA GLY A 203 8.32 17.88 17.71
C GLY A 203 9.16 16.59 17.87
N TYR A 204 10.45 16.63 17.52
CA TYR A 204 11.40 15.54 17.72
C TYR A 204 12.48 15.89 18.74
#